data_1e6afb9023e93b2fb4a8fdd3440efec0
#
_entry.id   1e6afb9023e93b2fb4a8fdd3440efec0
#
_cell.length_a   1.000
_cell.length_b   1.000
_cell.length_c   1.000
_cell.angle_alpha   90.00
_cell.angle_beta   90.00
_cell.angle_gamma   90.00
#
_symmetry.space_group_name_H-M   'P 1'
#
loop_
_entity.id
_entity.type
_entity.pdbx_description
1 polymer ?
#
loop_
_entity_poly.entity_id
_entity_poly.type
_entity_poly.pdbx_seq_one_letter_code
_entity_poly.pdbx_strand_id
1 'polypeptide(L)'
;MDYCRDRSLGVAEATEMIRGIAKFGTVVQSDHCEYERMPERNLPPQDVQFILEEGEVCEPPEPDAKTGDYKYKMVGETIDGDRATAVVVITSHRSICVVTVIGG
;
A
#
# COMPACT_ATOMS: atom_id res chain seq x y z
N MET A 1 -0.27 3.47 20.16
CA MET A 1 0.97 4.18 19.82
C MET A 1 0.71 5.02 18.56
N ASP A 2 1.11 6.28 18.60
CA ASP A 2 0.85 7.17 17.48
C ASP A 2 1.84 6.92 16.35
N TYR A 3 1.35 6.94 15.13
CA TYR A 3 2.19 6.84 13.96
C TYR A 3 2.94 8.16 13.74
N CYS A 4 4.25 8.08 13.46
CA CYS A 4 5.07 9.23 13.13
C CYS A 4 5.53 9.13 11.69
N ARG A 5 5.11 10.06 10.82
CA ARG A 5 5.44 10.02 9.39
C ARG A 5 6.93 10.20 9.12
N ASP A 6 7.67 10.79 10.04
CA ASP A 6 9.10 11.04 9.88
C ASP A 6 9.95 9.79 10.13
N ARG A 7 9.32 8.70 10.55
CA ARG A 7 10.03 7.46 10.86
C ARG A 7 9.56 6.33 9.97
N SER A 8 10.51 5.55 9.47
CA SER A 8 10.17 4.32 8.78
C SER A 8 9.79 3.23 9.79
N LEU A 9 8.89 2.36 9.40
CA LEU A 9 8.51 1.18 10.18
C LEU A 9 9.28 -0.03 9.69
N GLY A 10 9.53 -0.99 10.58
CA GLY A 10 10.06 -2.28 10.17
C GLY A 10 9.05 -3.02 9.29
N VAL A 11 9.52 -4.00 8.52
CA VAL A 11 8.65 -4.72 7.58
C VAL A 11 7.48 -5.41 8.25
N ALA A 12 7.69 -6.03 9.40
CA ALA A 12 6.62 -6.70 10.13
C ALA A 12 5.59 -5.71 10.68
N GLU A 13 6.08 -4.60 11.25
CA GLU A 13 5.21 -3.56 11.80
C GLU A 13 4.40 -2.88 10.70
N ALA A 14 5.05 -2.57 9.57
CA ALA A 14 4.38 -1.97 8.42
C ALA A 14 3.30 -2.90 7.87
N THR A 15 3.60 -4.18 7.76
CA THR A 15 2.64 -5.18 7.29
C THR A 15 1.38 -5.19 8.16
N GLU A 16 1.56 -5.28 9.48
CA GLU A 16 0.43 -5.30 10.40
C GLU A 16 -0.38 -4.01 10.34
N MET A 17 0.31 -2.88 10.29
CA MET A 17 -0.36 -1.58 10.25
C MET A 17 -1.16 -1.40 8.97
N ILE A 18 -0.57 -1.73 7.82
CA ILE A 18 -1.27 -1.60 6.54
C ILE A 18 -2.47 -2.54 6.49
N ARG A 19 -2.32 -3.79 6.92
CA ARG A 19 -3.43 -4.74 6.96
C ARG A 19 -4.57 -4.25 7.86
N GLY A 20 -4.22 -3.72 9.02
CA GLY A 20 -5.21 -3.19 9.97
C GLY A 20 -5.96 -2.00 9.40
N ILE A 21 -5.26 -1.07 8.77
CA ILE A 21 -5.89 0.11 8.16
C ILE A 21 -6.77 -0.32 6.97
N ALA A 22 -6.33 -1.29 6.20
CA ALA A 22 -7.13 -1.79 5.07
C ALA A 22 -8.46 -2.38 5.54
N LYS A 23 -8.47 -3.02 6.70
CA LYS A 23 -9.67 -3.66 7.24
C LYS A 23 -10.56 -2.69 8.03
N PHE A 24 -9.97 -1.77 8.77
CA PHE A 24 -10.71 -0.95 9.75
C PHE A 24 -10.56 0.56 9.56
N GLY A 25 -9.67 1.00 8.71
CA GLY A 25 -9.41 2.43 8.48
C GLY A 25 -9.83 2.90 7.11
N THR A 26 -9.10 3.91 6.62
CA THR A 26 -9.41 4.55 5.33
C THR A 26 -8.31 4.26 4.32
N VAL A 27 -8.70 3.79 3.14
CA VAL A 27 -7.81 3.58 2.01
C VAL A 27 -8.17 4.57 0.92
N VAL A 28 -7.20 5.39 0.52
CA VAL A 28 -7.38 6.36 -0.56
C VAL A 28 -6.44 5.96 -1.70
N GLN A 29 -6.92 6.06 -2.93
CA GLN A 29 -6.09 5.81 -4.11
C GLN A 29 -5.75 7.14 -4.75
N SER A 30 -4.47 7.34 -5.09
CA SER A 30 -4.08 8.57 -5.79
C SER A 30 -4.72 8.58 -7.18
N ASP A 31 -4.89 9.77 -7.76
CA ASP A 31 -5.46 9.89 -9.11
C ASP A 31 -4.61 9.12 -10.12
N HIS A 32 -3.28 9.21 -10.01
CA HIS A 32 -2.38 8.46 -10.86
C HIS A 32 -2.62 6.95 -10.77
N CYS A 33 -2.79 6.44 -9.54
CA CYS A 33 -3.04 5.01 -9.33
C CYS A 33 -4.39 4.61 -9.93
N GLU A 34 -5.46 5.34 -9.58
CA GLU A 34 -6.82 4.98 -9.95
C GLU A 34 -7.06 5.07 -11.46
N TYR A 35 -6.60 6.16 -12.10
CA TYR A 35 -6.94 6.41 -13.51
C TYR A 35 -5.90 5.92 -14.50
N GLU A 36 -4.68 5.67 -14.06
CA GLU A 36 -3.61 5.24 -14.96
C GLU A 36 -3.08 3.84 -14.66
N ARG A 37 -2.67 3.59 -13.40
CA ARG A 37 -1.99 2.34 -13.07
C ARG A 37 -2.92 1.15 -12.88
N MET A 38 -4.05 1.35 -12.23
CA MET A 38 -4.99 0.24 -12.01
C MET A 38 -5.55 -0.30 -13.32
N PRO A 39 -6.05 0.56 -14.25
CA PRO A 39 -6.49 0.07 -15.55
C PRO A 39 -5.36 -0.54 -16.38
N GLU A 40 -4.18 0.09 -16.38
CA GLU A 40 -3.03 -0.40 -17.13
C GLU A 40 -2.58 -1.78 -16.68
N ARG A 41 -2.65 -2.04 -15.36
CA ARG A 41 -2.27 -3.32 -14.77
C ARG A 41 -3.43 -4.29 -14.64
N ASN A 42 -4.62 -3.89 -15.07
CA ASN A 42 -5.84 -4.70 -14.97
C ASN A 42 -6.13 -5.10 -13.51
N LEU A 43 -6.00 -4.12 -12.61
CA LEU A 43 -6.22 -4.33 -11.17
C LEU A 43 -7.43 -3.51 -10.71
N PRO A 44 -8.59 -4.14 -10.56
CA PRO A 44 -9.76 -3.45 -10.03
C PRO A 44 -9.60 -3.16 -8.52
N PRO A 45 -10.39 -2.23 -7.96
CA PRO A 45 -10.27 -1.85 -6.56
C PRO A 45 -10.35 -3.01 -5.57
N GLN A 46 -11.18 -4.01 -5.83
CA GLN A 46 -11.30 -5.16 -4.94
C GLN A 46 -10.02 -6.00 -4.88
N ASP A 47 -9.28 -6.09 -5.98
CA ASP A 47 -8.00 -6.79 -5.99
C ASP A 47 -6.94 -6.02 -5.21
N VAL A 48 -6.93 -4.68 -5.35
CA VAL A 48 -6.01 -3.84 -4.57
C VAL A 48 -6.32 -3.97 -3.09
N GLN A 49 -7.60 -3.95 -2.73
CA GLN A 49 -8.02 -4.12 -1.33
C GLN A 49 -7.56 -5.47 -0.78
N PHE A 50 -7.70 -6.53 -1.55
CA PHE A 50 -7.27 -7.87 -1.14
C PHE A 50 -5.76 -7.92 -0.88
N ILE A 51 -4.97 -7.29 -1.76
CA ILE A 51 -3.51 -7.21 -1.58
C ILE A 51 -3.17 -6.49 -0.28
N LEU A 52 -3.88 -5.41 0.04
CA LEU A 52 -3.63 -4.65 1.27
C LEU A 52 -4.00 -5.43 2.52
N GLU A 53 -5.02 -6.26 2.47
CA GLU A 53 -5.48 -7.03 3.61
C GLU A 53 -4.68 -8.31 3.84
N GLU A 54 -4.19 -8.93 2.79
CA GLU A 54 -3.57 -10.26 2.86
C GLU A 54 -2.10 -10.30 2.46
N GLY A 55 -1.59 -9.23 1.84
CA GLY A 55 -0.20 -9.17 1.43
C GLY A 55 0.78 -8.88 2.57
N GLU A 56 2.02 -8.64 2.23
CA GLU A 56 3.04 -8.32 3.22
C GLU A 56 4.12 -7.40 2.64
N VAL A 57 4.74 -6.64 3.51
CA VAL A 57 5.89 -5.81 3.17
C VAL A 57 7.13 -6.70 3.35
N CYS A 58 7.89 -6.89 2.27
CA CYS A 58 9.03 -7.80 2.25
C CYS A 58 10.38 -7.08 2.34
N GLU A 59 10.41 -5.77 2.13
CA GLU A 59 11.65 -5.00 2.15
C GLU A 59 11.43 -3.64 2.81
N PRO A 60 12.50 -2.97 3.28
CA PRO A 60 12.37 -1.65 3.88
C PRO A 60 11.75 -0.64 2.92
N PRO A 61 11.05 0.38 3.44
CA PRO A 61 10.41 1.38 2.59
C PRO A 61 11.43 2.28 1.91
N GLU A 62 11.01 2.86 0.77
CA GLU A 62 11.81 3.85 0.06
C GLU A 62 11.33 5.24 0.42
N PRO A 63 12.24 6.16 0.80
CA PRO A 63 11.84 7.54 1.04
C PRO A 63 11.50 8.24 -0.28
N ASP A 64 10.48 9.09 -0.26
CA ASP A 64 10.13 9.93 -1.39
C ASP A 64 10.90 11.25 -1.24
N ALA A 65 11.76 11.56 -2.19
CA ALA A 65 12.61 12.75 -2.12
C ALA A 65 11.83 14.06 -2.14
N LYS A 66 10.62 14.06 -2.70
CA LYS A 66 9.80 15.26 -2.82
C LYS A 66 8.98 15.56 -1.59
N THR A 67 8.41 14.51 -0.98
CA THR A 67 7.44 14.67 0.11
C THR A 67 8.02 14.29 1.46
N GLY A 68 9.10 13.50 1.48
CA GLY A 68 9.67 12.98 2.72
C GLY A 68 8.92 11.78 3.28
N ASP A 69 7.85 11.36 2.63
CA ASP A 69 7.09 10.19 3.06
C ASP A 69 7.82 8.90 2.70
N TYR A 70 7.52 7.83 3.43
CA TYR A 70 8.05 6.52 3.10
C TYR A 70 7.02 5.73 2.29
N LYS A 71 7.49 5.10 1.20
CA LYS A 71 6.66 4.27 0.33
C LYS A 71 6.92 2.80 0.65
N TYR A 72 5.87 2.10 1.04
CA TYR A 72 5.93 0.68 1.38
C TYR A 72 5.37 -0.14 0.22
N LYS A 73 6.07 -1.21 -0.13
CA LYS A 73 5.61 -2.12 -1.20
C LYS A 73 4.91 -3.31 -0.55
N MET A 74 3.59 -3.34 -0.66
CA MET A 74 2.76 -4.43 -0.15
C MET A 74 2.61 -5.47 -1.24
N VAL A 75 3.31 -6.58 -1.09
CA VAL A 75 3.35 -7.66 -2.09
C VAL A 75 2.29 -8.69 -1.75
N GLY A 76 1.48 -9.06 -2.72
CA GLY A 76 0.43 -10.05 -2.50
C GLY A 76 -0.08 -10.64 -3.80
N GLU A 77 -1.27 -11.22 -3.73
CA GLU A 77 -1.92 -11.81 -4.87
C GLU A 77 -3.30 -11.20 -5.05
N THR A 78 -3.75 -11.14 -6.29
CA THR A 78 -5.13 -10.75 -6.59
C THR A 78 -6.07 -11.86 -6.13
N ILE A 79 -7.37 -11.59 -6.20
CA ILE A 79 -8.38 -12.60 -5.86
C ILE A 79 -8.24 -13.85 -6.73
N ASP A 80 -7.80 -13.67 -7.98
CA ASP A 80 -7.59 -14.77 -8.91
C ASP A 80 -6.23 -15.44 -8.77
N GLY A 81 -5.40 -14.98 -7.85
CA GLY A 81 -4.09 -15.58 -7.58
C GLY A 81 -2.91 -15.00 -8.35
N ASP A 82 -3.12 -13.92 -9.08
CA ASP A 82 -2.01 -13.25 -9.80
C ASP A 82 -1.20 -12.38 -8.85
N ARG A 83 0.11 -12.47 -8.96
CA ARG A 83 1.00 -11.70 -8.10
C ARG A 83 0.98 -10.22 -8.47
N ALA A 84 0.89 -9.35 -7.46
CA ALA A 84 0.89 -7.91 -7.67
C ALA A 84 1.39 -7.19 -6.43
N THR A 85 1.79 -5.93 -6.61
CA THR A 85 2.31 -5.10 -5.53
C THR A 85 1.56 -3.78 -5.49
N ALA A 86 1.12 -3.37 -4.31
CA ALA A 86 0.55 -2.06 -4.08
C ALA A 86 1.59 -1.22 -3.33
N VAL A 87 1.93 -0.05 -3.87
CA VAL A 87 2.86 0.88 -3.23
C VAL A 87 2.03 1.88 -2.44
N VAL A 88 2.26 1.93 -1.13
CA VAL A 88 1.42 2.74 -0.24
C VAL A 88 2.25 3.68 0.62
N VAL A 89 1.63 4.81 0.96
CA VAL A 89 2.14 5.75 1.95
C VAL A 89 1.16 5.72 3.12
N ILE A 90 1.67 5.57 4.33
CA ILE A 90 0.84 5.62 5.53
C ILE A 90 0.69 7.09 5.90
N THR A 91 -0.53 7.62 5.78
CA THR A 91 -0.79 9.04 6.01
C THR A 91 -1.16 9.37 7.45
N SER A 92 -1.66 8.37 8.19
CA SER A 92 -1.92 8.49 9.61
C SER A 92 -2.05 7.08 10.20
N HIS A 93 -2.25 6.99 11.51
CA HIS A 93 -2.46 5.68 12.14
C HIS A 93 -3.75 4.98 11.69
N ARG A 94 -4.61 5.67 10.91
CA ARG A 94 -5.89 5.14 10.43
C ARG A 94 -6.08 5.26 8.91
N SER A 95 -5.08 5.76 8.19
CA SER A 95 -5.26 5.96 6.76
C SER A 95 -4.00 5.69 5.98
N ILE A 96 -4.20 5.15 4.79
CA ILE A 96 -3.12 4.92 3.82
C ILE A 96 -3.56 5.45 2.47
N CYS A 97 -2.57 5.83 1.66
CA CYS A 97 -2.80 6.22 0.27
C CYS A 97 -2.06 5.26 -0.63
N VAL A 98 -2.77 4.64 -1.56
CA VAL A 98 -2.16 3.79 -2.58
C VAL A 98 -1.68 4.70 -3.69
N VAL A 99 -0.36 4.82 -3.85
CA VAL A 99 0.21 5.76 -4.82
C VAL A 99 0.40 5.14 -6.19
N THR A 100 0.60 3.83 -6.26
CA THR A 100 0.67 3.11 -7.54
C THR A 100 0.51 1.61 -7.30
N VAL A 101 0.29 0.86 -8.38
CA VAL A 101 0.29 -0.60 -8.36
C VAL A 101 1.23 -1.11 -9.45
N ILE A 102 1.84 -2.27 -9.18
CA ILE A 102 2.78 -2.90 -10.09
C ILE A 102 2.32 -4.34 -10.30
N GLY A 103 2.19 -4.75 -11.54
CA GLY A 103 1.86 -6.13 -11.87
C GLY A 103 3.04 -7.04 -11.58
N GLY A 104 2.74 -8.26 -11.20
CA GLY A 104 3.74 -9.24 -10.81
C GLY A 104 4.49 -9.93 -11.91
#